data_e9b1a2ede0741f07798e802f0469f9ea
#
_entry.id   e9b1a2ede0741f07798e802f0469f9ea
#
_cell.length_a   1.000
_cell.length_b   1.000
_cell.length_c   1.000
_cell.angle_alpha   90.00
_cell.angle_beta   90.00
_cell.angle_gamma   90.00
#
_symmetry.space_group_name_H-M   'P 1'
#
loop_
_entity.id
_entity.type
_entity.pdbx_description
1 polymer ?
#
loop_
_entity_poly.entity_id
_entity_poly.type
_entity_poly.pdbx_seq_one_letter_code
_entity_poly.pdbx_strand_id
1 'polypeptide(L)'
;MEYAAQLYSHAFRLTRNRADAEDLVQETYLKAWRAFDSYQDGTNLRAWLFRIMTNTYINKYNAKLRRPDEVELDEVEELYLFRRLGTIDQSRINPSAEDQMMELFTDDEVKSAIEELPETFRMPVLLSDVDGFSYKEIAEMLDIPIGTVRSRLSRAREQLKSLCL
;
A
#
# COMPACT_ATOMS: atom_id res chain seq x y z
N MET A 1 1.04 -6.00 -19.80
CA MET A 1 0.82 -5.39 -18.47
C MET A 1 1.59 -6.14 -17.39
N GLU A 2 2.89 -5.98 -17.49
CA GLU A 2 3.86 -6.70 -16.67
C GLU A 2 3.75 -6.40 -15.17
N TYR A 3 3.26 -5.21 -14.82
CA TYR A 3 3.21 -4.75 -13.43
C TYR A 3 1.82 -4.81 -12.80
N ALA A 4 0.81 -5.30 -13.52
CA ALA A 4 -0.57 -5.29 -13.04
C ALA A 4 -0.75 -6.07 -11.73
N ALA A 5 -0.16 -7.26 -11.64
CA ALA A 5 -0.24 -8.09 -10.45
C ALA A 5 0.46 -7.44 -9.25
N GLN A 6 1.62 -6.84 -9.47
CA GLN A 6 2.37 -6.13 -8.42
C GLN A 6 1.60 -4.90 -7.92
N LEU A 7 1.01 -4.13 -8.82
CA LEU A 7 0.18 -2.97 -8.47
C LEU A 7 -1.05 -3.40 -7.67
N TYR A 8 -1.71 -4.47 -8.09
CA TYR A 8 -2.87 -5.01 -7.39
C TYR A 8 -2.50 -5.47 -5.98
N SER A 9 -1.40 -6.22 -5.83
CA SER A 9 -0.93 -6.69 -4.52
C SER A 9 -0.64 -5.52 -3.58
N HIS A 10 0.04 -4.49 -4.08
CA HIS A 10 0.32 -3.29 -3.30
C HIS A 10 -0.97 -2.55 -2.92
N ALA A 11 -1.88 -2.38 -3.88
CA ALA A 11 -3.18 -1.74 -3.64
C ALA A 11 -3.98 -2.51 -2.59
N PHE A 12 -3.97 -3.83 -2.64
CA PHE A 12 -4.66 -4.66 -1.66
C PHE A 12 -4.06 -4.51 -0.26
N ARG A 13 -2.73 -4.44 -0.15
CA ARG A 13 -2.06 -4.20 1.14
C ARG A 13 -2.45 -2.84 1.74
N LEU A 14 -2.65 -1.84 0.89
CA LEU A 14 -3.03 -0.49 1.33
C LEU A 14 -4.50 -0.41 1.71
N THR A 15 -5.39 -0.96 0.92
CA THR A 15 -6.85 -0.81 1.06
C THR A 15 -7.49 -1.93 1.85
N ARG A 16 -6.93 -3.14 1.79
CA ARG A 16 -7.43 -4.38 2.41
C ARG A 16 -8.84 -4.76 2.02
N ASN A 17 -9.27 -4.26 0.90
CA ASN A 17 -10.58 -4.50 0.33
C ASN A 17 -10.38 -4.72 -1.17
N ARG A 18 -10.89 -5.82 -1.69
CA ARG A 18 -10.74 -6.18 -3.09
C ARG A 18 -11.30 -5.12 -4.04
N ALA A 19 -12.50 -4.62 -3.74
CA ALA A 19 -13.15 -3.60 -4.56
C ALA A 19 -12.34 -2.30 -4.59
N ASP A 20 -11.88 -1.85 -3.43
CA ASP A 20 -11.06 -0.65 -3.32
C ASP A 20 -9.69 -0.82 -3.98
N ALA A 21 -9.11 -2.02 -3.88
CA ALA A 21 -7.84 -2.31 -4.55
C ALA A 21 -7.99 -2.27 -6.08
N GLU A 22 -9.05 -2.87 -6.61
CA GLU A 22 -9.35 -2.84 -8.05
C GLU A 22 -9.59 -1.40 -8.53
N ASP A 23 -10.34 -0.62 -7.78
CA ASP A 23 -10.59 0.80 -8.09
C ASP A 23 -9.30 1.61 -8.07
N LEU A 24 -8.44 1.37 -7.10
CA LEU A 24 -7.15 2.06 -7.00
C LEU A 24 -6.24 1.72 -8.19
N VAL A 25 -6.18 0.46 -8.59
CA VAL A 25 -5.41 0.03 -9.77
C VAL A 25 -5.96 0.69 -11.03
N GLN A 26 -7.28 0.65 -11.23
CA GLN A 26 -7.92 1.27 -12.39
C GLN A 26 -7.65 2.76 -12.46
N GLU A 27 -7.79 3.47 -11.35
CA GLU A 27 -7.52 4.89 -11.28
C GLU A 27 -6.05 5.21 -11.54
N THR A 28 -5.15 4.37 -11.06
CA THR A 28 -3.71 4.47 -11.33
C THR A 28 -3.43 4.36 -12.83
N TYR A 29 -4.01 3.39 -13.50
CA TYR A 29 -3.84 3.22 -14.95
C TYR A 29 -4.43 4.38 -15.74
N LEU A 30 -5.58 4.91 -15.35
CA LEU A 30 -6.18 6.07 -16.00
C LEU A 30 -5.28 7.31 -15.86
N LYS A 31 -4.74 7.54 -14.67
CA LYS A 31 -3.80 8.64 -14.43
C LYS A 31 -2.49 8.44 -15.19
N ALA A 32 -1.97 7.22 -15.20
CA ALA A 32 -0.77 6.89 -15.96
C ALA A 32 -0.97 7.11 -17.45
N TRP A 33 -2.10 6.71 -17.99
CA TRP A 33 -2.45 6.94 -19.38
C TRP A 33 -2.48 8.43 -19.73
N ARG A 34 -3.12 9.24 -18.90
CA ARG A 34 -3.20 10.70 -19.09
C ARG A 34 -1.86 11.38 -18.96
N ALA A 35 -0.98 10.86 -18.10
CA ALA A 35 0.34 11.42 -17.83
C ALA A 35 1.45 10.75 -18.63
N PHE A 36 1.12 9.87 -19.56
CA PHE A 36 2.10 9.07 -20.30
C PHE A 36 3.09 9.95 -21.09
N ASP A 37 2.64 11.08 -21.60
CA ASP A 37 3.49 12.03 -22.30
C ASP A 37 4.58 12.63 -21.41
N SER A 38 4.36 12.63 -20.09
CA SER A 38 5.34 13.10 -19.10
C SER A 38 6.34 12.00 -18.66
N TYR A 39 6.05 10.75 -19.02
CA TYR A 39 6.96 9.64 -18.71
C TYR A 39 8.18 9.72 -19.61
N GLN A 40 9.36 9.69 -18.98
CA GLN A 40 10.63 9.70 -19.72
C GLN A 40 11.09 8.26 -19.97
N ASP A 41 11.28 7.91 -21.25
CA ASP A 41 11.82 6.62 -21.64
C ASP A 41 13.20 6.42 -21.01
N GLY A 42 13.43 5.21 -20.48
CA GLY A 42 14.66 4.86 -19.80
C GLY A 42 14.64 5.06 -18.29
N THR A 43 13.56 5.66 -17.74
CA THR A 43 13.36 5.70 -16.30
C THR A 43 12.61 4.46 -15.83
N ASN A 44 12.60 4.23 -14.51
CA ASN A 44 11.97 3.06 -13.93
C ASN A 44 10.43 3.18 -14.00
N LEU A 45 9.82 2.49 -14.97
CA LEU A 45 8.37 2.49 -15.16
C LEU A 45 7.62 1.97 -13.93
N ARG A 46 8.15 0.94 -13.28
CA ARG A 46 7.56 0.37 -12.07
C ARG A 46 7.49 1.43 -10.96
N ALA A 47 8.57 2.14 -10.71
CA ALA A 47 8.61 3.22 -9.71
C ALA A 47 7.65 4.34 -10.06
N TRP A 48 7.53 4.69 -11.33
CA TRP A 48 6.61 5.73 -11.80
C TRP A 48 5.15 5.35 -11.56
N LEU A 49 4.76 4.11 -11.90
CA LEU A 49 3.42 3.60 -11.65
C LEU A 49 3.09 3.53 -10.15
N PHE A 50 4.02 3.05 -9.35
CA PHE A 50 3.85 2.99 -7.89
C PHE A 50 3.76 4.38 -7.27
N ARG A 51 4.48 5.36 -7.81
CA ARG A 51 4.36 6.76 -7.39
C ARG A 51 2.94 7.29 -7.62
N ILE A 52 2.39 7.05 -8.80
CA ILE A 52 1.02 7.47 -9.13
C ILE A 52 0.02 6.81 -8.19
N MET A 53 0.15 5.51 -7.97
CA MET A 53 -0.74 4.75 -7.07
C MET A 53 -0.65 5.25 -5.64
N THR A 54 0.56 5.42 -5.12
CA THR A 54 0.80 5.90 -3.76
C THR A 54 0.21 7.29 -3.54
N ASN A 55 0.43 8.21 -4.48
CA ASN A 55 -0.13 9.56 -4.41
C ASN A 55 -1.66 9.54 -4.48
N THR A 56 -2.24 8.70 -5.33
CA THR A 56 -3.69 8.53 -5.43
C THR A 56 -4.27 8.03 -4.11
N TYR A 57 -3.63 7.03 -3.51
CA TYR A 57 -4.06 6.48 -2.22
C TYR A 57 -3.96 7.52 -1.11
N ILE A 58 -2.84 8.23 -1.01
CA ILE A 58 -2.63 9.27 0.02
C ILE A 58 -3.66 10.38 -0.12
N ASN A 59 -3.95 10.82 -1.34
CA ASN A 59 -4.94 11.87 -1.58
C ASN A 59 -6.34 11.43 -1.15
N LYS A 60 -6.73 10.19 -1.44
CA LYS A 60 -7.99 9.61 -1.00
C LYS A 60 -8.07 9.48 0.53
N TYR A 61 -6.99 9.03 1.14
CA TYR A 61 -6.90 8.88 2.59
C TYR A 61 -7.02 10.24 3.28
N ASN A 62 -6.29 11.25 2.81
CA ASN A 62 -6.36 12.61 3.34
C ASN A 62 -7.74 13.24 3.14
N ALA A 63 -8.40 12.98 2.02
CA ALA A 63 -9.76 13.45 1.77
C ALA A 63 -10.74 12.85 2.77
N LYS A 64 -10.61 11.57 3.10
CA LYS A 64 -11.42 10.91 4.13
C LYS A 64 -11.20 11.49 5.52
N LEU A 65 -9.96 11.84 5.86
CA LEU A 65 -9.63 12.46 7.14
C LEU A 65 -10.18 13.89 7.26
N ARG A 66 -10.24 14.63 6.14
CA ARG A 66 -10.77 16.01 6.12
C ARG A 66 -12.28 16.08 6.22
N ARG A 67 -12.98 14.97 5.97
CA ARG A 67 -14.45 14.87 5.98
C ARG A 67 -14.92 13.78 6.94
N PRO A 68 -14.56 13.88 8.25
CA PRO A 68 -14.94 12.85 9.21
C PRO A 68 -16.46 12.71 9.37
N ASP A 69 -17.22 13.77 9.07
CA ASP A 69 -18.69 13.78 9.20
C ASP A 69 -19.41 13.09 8.04
N GLU A 70 -18.72 12.84 6.92
CA GLU A 70 -19.28 12.14 5.75
C GLU A 70 -18.96 10.64 5.76
N VAL A 71 -18.09 10.19 6.64
CA VAL A 71 -17.87 8.76 6.86
C VAL A 71 -19.03 8.27 7.70
N GLU A 72 -20.04 7.75 7.02
CA GLU A 72 -21.13 7.08 7.71
C GLU A 72 -20.55 5.99 8.62
N LEU A 73 -21.09 5.87 9.82
CA LEU A 73 -20.75 4.81 10.78
C LEU A 73 -20.75 3.43 10.10
N ASP A 74 -21.59 3.25 9.09
CA ASP A 74 -21.70 2.05 8.28
C ASP A 74 -20.40 1.75 7.49
N GLU A 75 -19.70 2.77 6.98
CA GLU A 75 -18.42 2.56 6.27
C GLU A 75 -17.30 2.13 7.21
N VAL A 76 -17.26 2.67 8.44
CA VAL A 76 -16.27 2.26 9.44
C VAL A 76 -16.56 0.85 9.94
N GLU A 77 -17.84 0.53 10.13
CA GLU A 77 -18.28 -0.81 10.53
C GLU A 77 -18.07 -1.81 9.40
N GLU A 78 -18.36 -1.41 8.17
CA GLU A 78 -18.09 -2.20 6.97
C GLU A 78 -16.59 -2.44 6.78
N LEU A 79 -15.76 -1.41 6.98
CA LEU A 79 -14.30 -1.53 6.93
C LEU A 79 -13.79 -2.47 8.04
N TYR A 80 -14.39 -2.41 9.23
CA TYR A 80 -14.05 -3.28 10.36
C TYR A 80 -14.49 -4.72 10.10
N LEU A 81 -15.68 -4.91 9.54
CA LEU A 81 -16.20 -6.21 9.13
C LEU A 81 -15.39 -6.80 7.99
N PHE A 82 -15.01 -6.00 7.00
CA PHE A 82 -14.14 -6.41 5.91
C PHE A 82 -12.75 -6.81 6.40
N ARG A 83 -12.21 -6.14 7.41
CA ARG A 83 -10.96 -6.57 8.06
C ARG A 83 -11.08 -7.95 8.68
N ARG A 84 -12.24 -8.28 9.26
CA ARG A 84 -12.51 -9.58 9.85
C ARG A 84 -12.83 -10.65 8.79
N LEU A 85 -13.59 -10.30 7.77
CA LEU A 85 -13.98 -11.20 6.67
C LEU A 85 -12.86 -11.37 5.66
N GLY A 86 -12.03 -10.34 5.44
CA GLY A 86 -10.88 -10.40 4.56
C GLY A 86 -9.84 -11.44 4.98
N THR A 87 -9.75 -11.73 6.27
CA THR A 87 -8.92 -12.82 6.78
C THR A 87 -9.52 -14.21 6.50
N ILE A 88 -10.83 -14.28 6.29
CA ILE A 88 -11.52 -15.56 6.05
C ILE A 88 -11.63 -15.83 4.54
N ASP A 89 -11.81 -14.79 3.74
CA ASP A 89 -11.99 -14.91 2.29
C ASP A 89 -10.68 -15.09 1.51
N GLN A 90 -9.56 -14.72 2.11
CA GLN A 90 -8.24 -14.97 1.50
C GLN A 90 -7.95 -16.47 1.29
N SER A 91 -8.64 -17.34 2.03
CA SER A 91 -8.49 -18.79 1.87
C SER A 91 -9.29 -19.37 0.69
N ARG A 92 -10.16 -18.59 0.06
CA ARG A 92 -11.04 -19.04 -1.04
C ARG A 92 -10.65 -18.51 -2.41
N ILE A 93 -9.79 -17.50 -2.48
CA ILE A 93 -9.26 -16.97 -3.74
C ILE A 93 -7.96 -17.69 -4.02
N ASN A 94 -7.82 -18.27 -5.21
CA ASN A 94 -6.54 -18.82 -5.64
C ASN A 94 -5.48 -17.72 -5.49
N PRO A 95 -4.55 -17.87 -4.56
CA PRO A 95 -3.55 -16.83 -4.38
C PRO A 95 -2.72 -16.70 -5.65
N SER A 96 -2.52 -15.46 -6.11
CA SER A 96 -1.55 -15.19 -7.15
C SER A 96 -0.16 -15.63 -6.67
N ALA A 97 0.78 -15.83 -7.58
CA ALA A 97 2.16 -16.20 -7.21
C ALA A 97 2.78 -15.20 -6.23
N GLU A 98 2.31 -13.94 -6.27
CA GLU A 98 2.76 -12.88 -5.36
C GLU A 98 2.12 -12.98 -3.98
N ASP A 99 0.85 -13.39 -3.91
CA ASP A 99 0.20 -13.69 -2.64
C ASP A 99 0.90 -14.87 -1.95
N GLN A 100 1.36 -15.85 -2.73
CA GLN A 100 2.17 -16.96 -2.21
C GLN A 100 3.54 -16.48 -1.73
N MET A 101 4.17 -15.53 -2.41
CA MET A 101 5.41 -14.91 -1.93
C MET A 101 5.19 -14.12 -0.64
N MET A 102 4.06 -13.44 -0.53
CA MET A 102 3.69 -12.76 0.72
C MET A 102 3.46 -13.73 1.88
N GLU A 103 2.86 -14.87 1.62
CA GLU A 103 2.69 -15.92 2.63
C GLU A 103 4.02 -16.51 3.09
N LEU A 104 5.01 -16.59 2.20
CA LEU A 104 6.35 -17.08 2.53
C LEU A 104 7.15 -16.09 3.40
N PHE A 105 6.84 -14.80 3.30
CA PHE A 105 7.55 -13.75 4.05
C PHE A 105 6.86 -13.40 5.38
N THR A 106 5.68 -13.90 5.63
CA THR A 106 4.91 -13.42 6.76
C THR A 106 4.30 -14.54 7.57
N ASP A 107 4.87 -14.73 8.69
CA ASP A 107 4.14 -15.13 9.86
C ASP A 107 2.92 -14.19 10.02
N ASP A 108 1.77 -14.71 10.37
CA ASP A 108 0.55 -13.94 10.62
C ASP A 108 0.77 -12.83 11.65
N GLU A 109 1.69 -13.04 12.59
CA GLU A 109 2.09 -12.05 13.58
C GLU A 109 2.73 -10.81 12.94
N VAL A 110 3.59 -11.00 11.93
CA VAL A 110 4.25 -9.89 11.22
C VAL A 110 3.24 -9.11 10.39
N LYS A 111 2.32 -9.80 9.72
CA LYS A 111 1.21 -9.14 8.99
C LYS A 111 0.38 -8.28 9.92
N SER A 112 -0.04 -8.84 11.05
CA SER A 112 -0.84 -8.12 12.04
C SER A 112 -0.08 -6.92 12.61
N ALA A 113 1.20 -7.06 12.88
CA ALA A 113 2.05 -5.99 13.38
C ALA A 113 2.17 -4.84 12.36
N ILE A 114 2.36 -5.16 11.08
CA ILE A 114 2.39 -4.16 10.00
C ILE A 114 1.04 -3.44 9.92
N GLU A 115 -0.04 -4.18 10.07
CA GLU A 115 -1.40 -3.63 10.06
C GLU A 115 -1.67 -2.66 11.20
N GLU A 116 -1.06 -2.87 12.35
CA GLU A 116 -1.20 -1.99 13.51
C GLU A 116 -0.36 -0.72 13.40
N LEU A 117 0.61 -0.66 12.50
CA LEU A 117 1.43 0.53 12.32
C LEU A 117 0.57 1.71 11.82
N PRO A 118 0.82 2.93 12.32
CA PRO A 118 0.25 4.12 11.72
C PRO A 118 0.60 4.21 10.23
N GLU A 119 -0.29 4.79 9.44
CA GLU A 119 -0.15 4.91 7.99
C GLU A 119 1.19 5.53 7.59
N THR A 120 1.64 6.52 8.33
CA THR A 120 2.92 7.23 8.12
C THR A 120 4.12 6.27 8.17
N PHE A 121 4.06 5.25 9.01
CA PHE A 121 5.14 4.25 9.15
C PHE A 121 4.91 3.02 8.27
N ARG A 122 3.66 2.63 8.09
CA ARG A 122 3.30 1.45 7.29
C ARG A 122 3.70 1.61 5.83
N MET A 123 3.44 2.78 5.24
CA MET A 123 3.73 3.03 3.83
C MET A 123 5.22 2.86 3.48
N PRO A 124 6.16 3.48 4.20
CA PRO A 124 7.59 3.26 3.92
C PRO A 124 8.03 1.80 4.08
N VAL A 125 7.51 1.08 5.08
CA VAL A 125 7.83 -0.33 5.30
C VAL A 125 7.38 -1.17 4.11
N LEU A 126 6.15 -0.98 3.64
CA LEU A 126 5.61 -1.72 2.49
C LEU A 126 6.42 -1.44 1.23
N LEU A 127 6.77 -0.19 0.97
CA LEU A 127 7.54 0.19 -0.22
C LEU A 127 8.98 -0.34 -0.17
N SER A 128 9.60 -0.33 1.00
CA SER A 128 10.99 -0.78 1.18
C SER A 128 11.11 -2.29 1.32
N ASP A 129 10.44 -2.86 2.32
CA ASP A 129 10.68 -4.23 2.74
C ASP A 129 9.87 -5.24 1.91
N VAL A 130 8.72 -4.86 1.38
CA VAL A 130 7.88 -5.74 0.58
C VAL A 130 8.10 -5.51 -0.91
N ASP A 131 8.03 -4.25 -1.36
CA ASP A 131 8.11 -3.92 -2.78
C ASP A 131 9.55 -3.69 -3.28
N GLY A 132 10.51 -3.53 -2.37
CA GLY A 132 11.93 -3.48 -2.71
C GLY A 132 12.42 -2.17 -3.31
N PHE A 133 11.71 -1.06 -3.10
CA PHE A 133 12.17 0.24 -3.59
C PHE A 133 13.30 0.80 -2.74
N SER A 134 14.21 1.56 -3.36
CA SER A 134 15.26 2.26 -2.66
C SER A 134 14.70 3.43 -1.83
N TYR A 135 15.44 3.87 -0.84
CA TYR A 135 15.04 5.01 -0.02
C TYR A 135 14.87 6.28 -0.85
N LYS A 136 15.69 6.45 -1.87
CA LYS A 136 15.58 7.57 -2.82
C LYS A 136 14.26 7.52 -3.60
N GLU A 137 13.91 6.35 -4.11
CA GLU A 137 12.65 6.13 -4.82
C GLU A 137 11.44 6.38 -3.90
N ILE A 138 11.51 5.90 -2.66
CA ILE A 138 10.45 6.12 -1.66
C ILE A 138 10.31 7.60 -1.33
N ALA A 139 11.43 8.31 -1.17
CA ALA A 139 11.42 9.75 -0.92
C ALA A 139 10.71 10.51 -2.05
N GLU A 140 10.97 10.14 -3.29
CA GLU A 140 10.31 10.72 -4.47
C GLU A 140 8.81 10.36 -4.52
N MET A 141 8.46 9.10 -4.23
CA MET A 141 7.07 8.64 -4.22
C MET A 141 6.22 9.33 -3.16
N LEU A 142 6.77 9.53 -1.98
CA LEU A 142 6.06 10.13 -0.84
C LEU A 142 6.22 11.64 -0.77
N ASP A 143 7.07 12.22 -1.62
CA ASP A 143 7.41 13.65 -1.62
C ASP A 143 7.90 14.12 -0.24
N ILE A 144 8.85 13.39 0.32
CA ILE A 144 9.49 13.67 1.61
C ILE A 144 11.01 13.57 1.47
N PRO A 145 11.76 14.23 2.36
CA PRO A 145 13.23 14.09 2.36
C PRO A 145 13.65 12.65 2.65
N ILE A 146 14.78 12.24 2.08
CA ILE A 146 15.32 10.89 2.28
C ILE A 146 15.65 10.62 3.75
N GLY A 147 16.07 11.64 4.49
CA GLY A 147 16.28 11.52 5.94
C GLY A 147 15.01 11.16 6.70
N THR A 148 13.87 11.69 6.24
CA THR A 148 12.55 11.35 6.80
C THR A 148 12.18 9.89 6.52
N VAL A 149 12.48 9.38 5.31
CA VAL A 149 12.30 7.96 4.98
C VAL A 149 13.08 7.09 5.95
N ARG A 150 14.35 7.42 6.17
CA ARG A 150 15.22 6.66 7.09
C ARG A 150 14.70 6.66 8.51
N SER A 151 14.28 7.82 9.02
CA SER A 151 13.78 7.92 10.40
C SER A 151 12.45 7.19 10.57
N ARG A 152 11.55 7.28 9.60
CA ARG A 152 10.27 6.56 9.62
C ARG A 152 10.47 5.05 9.58
N LEU A 153 11.38 4.57 8.73
CA LEU A 153 11.71 3.14 8.67
C LEU A 153 12.34 2.63 9.97
N SER A 154 13.24 3.41 10.55
CA SER A 154 13.86 3.05 11.83
C SER A 154 12.83 2.92 12.94
N ARG A 155 11.92 3.88 13.07
CA ARG A 155 10.85 3.87 14.06
C ARG A 155 9.85 2.76 13.80
N ALA A 156 9.49 2.52 12.53
CA ALA A 156 8.59 1.44 12.15
C ALA A 156 9.16 0.09 12.53
N ARG A 157 10.44 -0.14 12.26
CA ARG A 157 11.12 -1.39 12.60
C ARG A 157 11.24 -1.59 14.11
N GLU A 158 11.45 -0.54 14.88
CA GLU A 158 11.41 -0.60 16.34
C GLU A 158 10.03 -1.00 16.86
N GLN A 159 8.98 -0.40 16.33
CA GLN A 159 7.61 -0.75 16.70
C GLN A 159 7.28 -2.19 16.32
N LEU A 160 7.70 -2.64 15.14
CA LEU A 160 7.50 -4.02 14.70
C LEU A 160 8.20 -5.01 15.64
N LYS A 161 9.40 -4.68 16.08
CA LYS A 161 10.11 -5.50 17.06
C LYS A 161 9.35 -5.63 18.37
N SER A 162 8.80 -4.54 18.88
CA SER A 162 8.05 -4.56 20.13
C SER A 162 6.72 -5.31 20.02
N LEU A 163 6.10 -5.28 18.84
CA LEU A 163 4.84 -6.00 18.60
C LEU A 163 5.04 -7.50 18.34
N CYS A 164 6.21 -7.89 17.83
CA CYS A 164 6.54 -9.29 17.51
C CYS A 164 7.23 -10.02 18.66
N LEU A 165 7.58 -9.33 19.72
CA LEU A 165 8.13 -9.89 20.94
C LEU A 165 7.01 -10.00 21.98
#